data_82e4343c85b0907f8ba9450b1f96ba07
#
_entry.id   82e4343c85b0907f8ba9450b1f96ba07
#
_cell.length_a   1.000
_cell.length_b   1.000
_cell.length_c   1.000
_cell.angle_alpha   90.00
_cell.angle_beta   90.00
_cell.angle_gamma   90.00
#
_symmetry.space_group_name_H-M   'P 1'
#
loop_
_entity.id
_entity.type
_entity.pdbx_description
1 polymer ?
#
loop_
_entity_poly.entity_id
_entity_poly.type
_entity_poly.pdbx_seq_one_letter_code
_entity_poly.pdbx_strand_id
1 'polypeptide(L)'
;MKNCFFLLYICTPLLFVSQSNTPKYSNEFLNIGVGARALGMSNSVITSTDDVMSGYWNPANLTNIKSDLQIGLMHAEYFAGIAKYDFGSIAKNIDEKSGFAFSFLRFGVDNIPNTTELIDAQGNVNYDRISYFSATDMAFLLSYGRKLNDQLSVGGSAKIINRKAGDFATAWGFGIDLSATYAKNDWIFAAVAKDVTSTFNIWNYHLTDEMINTFYLTGNDLPQNGMELTMPRVILGASKKLKFKKDLSVLIELNNDITTDGRRNVLISSDPFSIDPHLGLEINIKNIVYLRSGIGNIQKTPDLTGKMIYTIQPNIGIGLQIKGIALEYALTDIGDASVALYSNVFSLKFNLNPN
;
A
#
# COMPACT_ATOMS: atom_id res chain seq x y z
N MET A 1 24.00 -27.45 -26.11
CA MET A 1 22.84 -27.77 -25.26
C MET A 1 23.29 -28.30 -23.87
N LYS A 2 24.06 -27.52 -23.09
CA LYS A 2 24.52 -28.00 -21.76
C LYS A 2 24.46 -26.94 -20.62
N ASN A 3 23.85 -25.77 -20.85
CA ASN A 3 23.86 -24.67 -19.84
C ASN A 3 22.47 -24.23 -19.34
N CYS A 4 21.39 -25.02 -19.51
CA CYS A 4 20.05 -24.65 -19.06
C CYS A 4 19.61 -25.33 -17.75
N PHE A 5 20.41 -26.18 -17.14
CA PHE A 5 20.01 -26.97 -15.96
C PHE A 5 20.45 -26.39 -14.60
N PHE A 6 21.22 -25.30 -14.58
CA PHE A 6 21.75 -24.75 -13.34
C PHE A 6 20.87 -23.71 -12.64
N LEU A 7 19.84 -23.21 -13.33
CA LEU A 7 18.94 -22.17 -12.77
C LEU A 7 17.76 -22.73 -11.97
N LEU A 8 17.51 -24.04 -12.04
CA LEU A 8 16.33 -24.65 -11.37
C LEU A 8 16.58 -25.09 -9.94
N TYR A 9 17.84 -25.06 -9.46
CA TYR A 9 18.20 -25.57 -8.13
C TYR A 9 18.24 -24.50 -7.02
N ILE A 10 18.03 -23.21 -7.36
CA ILE A 10 18.06 -22.09 -6.40
C ILE A 10 16.67 -21.84 -5.75
N CYS A 11 15.60 -22.41 -6.28
CA CYS A 11 14.24 -22.15 -5.78
C CYS A 11 13.69 -23.17 -4.77
N THR A 12 14.43 -24.16 -4.34
CA THR A 12 13.91 -25.23 -3.48
C THR A 12 14.08 -25.13 -1.95
N PRO A 13 14.75 -24.13 -1.33
CA PRO A 13 14.84 -24.11 0.14
C PRO A 13 13.80 -23.24 0.85
N LEU A 14 12.78 -22.69 0.19
CA LEU A 14 11.85 -21.75 0.81
C LEU A 14 10.56 -22.36 1.42
N LEU A 15 10.47 -23.68 1.58
CA LEU A 15 9.27 -24.33 2.12
C LEU A 15 9.40 -24.83 3.57
N PHE A 16 10.37 -24.39 4.34
CA PHE A 16 10.33 -24.60 5.79
C PHE A 16 9.64 -23.41 6.46
N VAL A 17 8.32 -23.31 6.30
CA VAL A 17 7.51 -22.44 7.14
C VAL A 17 7.44 -23.09 8.52
N SER A 18 8.31 -22.67 9.42
CA SER A 18 8.07 -22.78 10.84
C SER A 18 6.73 -22.09 11.11
N GLN A 19 5.78 -22.77 11.74
CA GLN A 19 4.58 -22.17 12.30
C GLN A 19 5.03 -21.20 13.42
N SER A 20 5.42 -19.97 13.06
CA SER A 20 5.62 -18.91 14.02
C SER A 20 4.26 -18.25 14.27
N ASN A 21 3.94 -17.92 15.52
CA ASN A 21 2.79 -17.11 15.92
C ASN A 21 2.93 -15.67 15.43
N THR A 22 3.27 -15.46 14.15
CA THR A 22 3.42 -14.14 13.56
C THR A 22 2.06 -13.62 13.11
N PRO A 23 1.74 -12.34 13.40
CA PRO A 23 0.49 -11.75 12.96
C PRO A 23 0.35 -11.80 11.44
N LYS A 24 -0.84 -12.19 10.95
CA LYS A 24 -1.15 -12.26 9.52
C LYS A 24 -1.19 -10.88 8.84
N TYR A 25 -1.51 -9.83 9.59
CA TYR A 25 -1.77 -8.49 9.09
C TYR A 25 -0.66 -7.51 9.50
N SER A 26 0.59 -7.92 9.32
CA SER A 26 1.74 -7.04 9.55
C SER A 26 1.89 -6.01 8.42
N ASN A 27 2.25 -4.76 8.78
CA ASN A 27 2.50 -3.67 7.83
C ASN A 27 1.33 -3.33 6.90
N GLU A 28 0.08 -3.51 7.32
CA GLU A 28 -1.10 -3.24 6.48
C GLU A 28 -1.21 -1.76 6.06
N PHE A 29 -0.58 -0.82 6.77
CA PHE A 29 -0.49 0.56 6.33
C PHE A 29 0.21 0.73 4.95
N LEU A 30 1.09 -0.22 4.56
CA LEU A 30 1.69 -0.31 3.23
C LEU A 30 0.75 -0.92 2.18
N ASN A 31 -0.44 -1.36 2.55
CA ASN A 31 -1.41 -1.99 1.67
C ASN A 31 -2.59 -1.07 1.33
N ILE A 32 -2.73 0.06 2.03
CA ILE A 32 -3.79 1.04 1.78
C ILE A 32 -3.72 1.57 0.34
N GLY A 33 -2.51 1.82 -0.16
CA GLY A 33 -2.29 2.38 -1.49
C GLY A 33 -1.97 3.87 -1.44
N VAL A 34 -1.32 4.38 -2.49
CA VAL A 34 -0.91 5.78 -2.61
C VAL A 34 -1.35 6.40 -3.92
N GLY A 35 -1.72 7.68 -3.88
CA GLY A 35 -2.14 8.46 -5.03
C GLY A 35 -3.64 8.41 -5.30
N ALA A 36 -4.28 9.58 -5.42
CA ALA A 36 -5.71 9.68 -5.68
C ALA A 36 -6.13 8.97 -6.99
N ARG A 37 -5.25 8.93 -8.00
CA ARG A 37 -5.48 8.13 -9.21
C ARG A 37 -5.69 6.65 -8.88
N ALA A 38 -4.78 6.07 -8.11
CA ALA A 38 -4.83 4.65 -7.79
C ALA A 38 -6.04 4.31 -6.91
N LEU A 39 -6.26 5.10 -5.87
CA LEU A 39 -7.37 4.90 -4.95
C LEU A 39 -8.72 5.08 -5.63
N GLY A 40 -8.85 6.05 -6.56
CA GLY A 40 -10.05 6.21 -7.40
C GLY A 40 -10.30 5.06 -8.38
N MET A 41 -9.28 4.24 -8.66
CA MET A 41 -9.35 3.02 -9.47
C MET A 41 -9.30 1.73 -8.64
N SER A 42 -9.61 1.80 -7.35
CA SER A 42 -9.54 0.66 -6.41
C SER A 42 -8.18 -0.06 -6.45
N ASN A 43 -7.08 0.70 -6.47
CA ASN A 43 -5.71 0.21 -6.52
C ASN A 43 -5.33 -0.58 -7.80
N SER A 44 -6.18 -0.53 -8.85
CA SER A 44 -5.92 -1.19 -10.14
C SER A 44 -5.04 -0.32 -11.03
N VAL A 45 -3.73 -0.27 -10.76
CA VAL A 45 -2.80 0.64 -11.44
C VAL A 45 -1.41 0.07 -11.69
N ILE A 46 -1.11 -1.19 -11.31
CA ILE A 46 0.26 -1.70 -11.41
C ILE A 46 0.79 -1.81 -12.83
N THR A 47 -0.09 -1.86 -13.83
CA THR A 47 0.31 -1.86 -15.24
C THR A 47 0.43 -0.45 -15.81
N SER A 48 -0.38 0.48 -15.31
CA SER A 48 -0.62 1.79 -15.95
C SER A 48 0.01 2.98 -15.21
N THR A 49 0.63 2.79 -14.05
CA THR A 49 1.43 3.86 -13.43
C THR A 49 2.58 4.22 -14.37
N ASP A 50 2.72 5.52 -14.66
CA ASP A 50 3.75 6.08 -15.51
C ASP A 50 4.32 7.39 -14.92
N ASP A 51 4.25 7.50 -13.61
CA ASP A 51 4.61 8.67 -12.84
C ASP A 51 5.41 8.32 -11.57
N VAL A 52 5.69 9.31 -10.74
CA VAL A 52 6.44 9.20 -9.50
C VAL A 52 5.86 8.18 -8.49
N MET A 53 4.55 7.87 -8.56
CA MET A 53 3.90 6.85 -7.73
C MET A 53 4.33 5.43 -8.12
N SER A 54 4.96 5.24 -9.30
CA SER A 54 5.50 3.94 -9.75
C SER A 54 6.53 3.37 -8.77
N GLY A 55 7.28 4.22 -8.05
CA GLY A 55 8.22 3.77 -7.02
C GLY A 55 7.58 2.92 -5.92
N TYR A 56 6.31 3.16 -5.62
CA TYR A 56 5.52 2.39 -4.67
C TYR A 56 4.74 1.24 -5.32
N TRP A 57 4.08 1.51 -6.47
CA TRP A 57 3.17 0.54 -7.10
C TRP A 57 3.89 -0.53 -7.91
N ASN A 58 4.77 -0.09 -8.80
CA ASN A 58 5.52 -0.97 -9.71
C ASN A 58 6.80 -0.28 -10.17
N PRO A 59 7.92 -0.53 -9.52
CA PRO A 59 9.21 0.10 -9.88
C PRO A 59 9.65 -0.10 -11.33
N ALA A 60 9.24 -1.18 -12.00
CA ALA A 60 9.55 -1.38 -13.41
C ALA A 60 9.00 -0.23 -14.30
N ASN A 61 7.91 0.42 -13.87
CA ASN A 61 7.27 1.50 -14.61
C ASN A 61 7.94 2.87 -14.42
N LEU A 62 8.93 3.01 -13.53
CA LEU A 62 9.76 4.22 -13.43
C LEU A 62 10.42 4.57 -14.76
N THR A 63 10.63 3.58 -15.62
CA THR A 63 11.17 3.76 -16.97
C THR A 63 10.22 4.47 -17.94
N ASN A 64 8.95 4.67 -17.57
CA ASN A 64 7.91 5.29 -18.38
C ASN A 64 7.70 6.78 -18.05
N ILE A 65 8.38 7.30 -17.05
CA ILE A 65 8.32 8.71 -16.66
C ILE A 65 8.88 9.57 -17.79
N LYS A 66 8.10 10.57 -18.23
CA LYS A 66 8.45 11.40 -19.41
C LYS A 66 9.22 12.67 -19.04
N SER A 67 9.18 13.10 -17.80
CA SER A 67 9.90 14.27 -17.32
C SER A 67 11.23 13.89 -16.68
N ASP A 68 12.21 14.79 -16.73
CA ASP A 68 13.52 14.56 -16.10
C ASP A 68 13.38 14.33 -14.60
N LEU A 69 12.48 15.07 -13.97
CA LEU A 69 12.22 15.02 -12.54
C LEU A 69 10.72 15.16 -12.27
N GLN A 70 10.18 14.30 -11.43
CA GLN A 70 8.83 14.41 -10.89
C GLN A 70 8.84 14.47 -9.37
N ILE A 71 7.92 15.27 -8.82
CA ILE A 71 7.61 15.30 -7.39
C ILE A 71 6.13 14.96 -7.25
N GLY A 72 5.80 14.07 -6.32
CA GLY A 72 4.43 13.69 -6.00
C GLY A 72 4.16 13.79 -4.51
N LEU A 73 2.99 14.31 -4.18
CA LEU A 73 2.49 14.44 -2.81
C LEU A 73 1.09 13.87 -2.74
N MET A 74 0.74 13.26 -1.61
CA MET A 74 -0.61 12.81 -1.31
C MET A 74 -0.92 13.06 0.16
N HIS A 75 -2.16 13.45 0.42
CA HIS A 75 -2.76 13.47 1.76
C HIS A 75 -4.12 12.79 1.73
N ALA A 76 -4.36 11.93 2.70
CA ALA A 76 -5.65 11.29 2.90
C ALA A 76 -6.05 11.30 4.37
N GLU A 77 -7.34 11.45 4.62
CA GLU A 77 -7.95 11.34 5.94
C GLU A 77 -8.91 10.15 5.97
N TYR A 78 -8.66 9.26 6.91
CA TYR A 78 -9.47 8.07 7.16
C TYR A 78 -10.22 8.18 8.47
N PHE A 79 -11.35 7.48 8.59
CA PHE A 79 -12.15 7.40 9.80
C PHE A 79 -12.54 8.78 10.35
N ALA A 80 -13.11 9.63 9.47
CA ALA A 80 -13.51 11.01 9.79
C ALA A 80 -12.36 11.88 10.34
N GLY A 81 -11.13 11.72 9.80
CA GLY A 81 -9.96 12.50 10.16
C GLY A 81 -9.18 12.00 11.38
N ILE A 82 -9.56 10.85 11.95
CA ILE A 82 -8.83 10.24 13.07
C ILE A 82 -7.44 9.76 12.61
N ALA A 83 -7.37 9.11 11.45
CA ALA A 83 -6.11 8.64 10.88
C ALA A 83 -5.71 9.48 9.67
N LYS A 84 -4.45 9.87 9.61
CA LYS A 84 -3.84 10.64 8.51
C LYS A 84 -2.85 9.78 7.77
N TYR A 85 -2.88 9.86 6.43
CA TYR A 85 -2.01 9.11 5.55
C TYR A 85 -1.36 10.05 4.55
N ASP A 86 -0.07 10.24 4.71
CA ASP A 86 0.73 11.17 3.92
C ASP A 86 1.74 10.40 3.07
N PHE A 87 1.91 10.81 1.83
CA PHE A 87 2.92 10.27 0.94
C PHE A 87 3.64 11.40 0.20
N GLY A 88 4.96 11.28 0.11
CA GLY A 88 5.81 12.16 -0.67
C GLY A 88 6.82 11.34 -1.47
N SER A 89 7.03 11.69 -2.74
CA SER A 89 7.99 10.99 -3.57
C SER A 89 8.65 11.93 -4.57
N ILE A 90 9.90 11.60 -4.90
CA ILE A 90 10.66 12.21 -5.98
C ILE A 90 11.16 11.10 -6.89
N ALA A 91 10.97 11.28 -8.20
CA ALA A 91 11.45 10.33 -9.21
C ALA A 91 12.22 11.06 -10.31
N LYS A 92 13.30 10.42 -10.76
CA LYS A 92 14.19 10.95 -11.79
C LYS A 92 14.59 9.86 -12.77
N ASN A 93 14.61 10.21 -14.07
CA ASN A 93 15.28 9.39 -15.08
C ASN A 93 16.79 9.51 -14.91
N ILE A 94 17.48 8.37 -14.83
CA ILE A 94 18.96 8.31 -14.77
C ILE A 94 19.53 8.33 -16.19
N ASP A 95 18.90 7.56 -17.06
CA ASP A 95 19.20 7.47 -18.50
C ASP A 95 17.91 7.12 -19.27
N GLU A 96 18.01 6.91 -20.59
CA GLU A 96 16.86 6.57 -21.47
C GLU A 96 16.16 5.24 -21.09
N LYS A 97 16.81 4.40 -20.29
CA LYS A 97 16.32 3.05 -19.95
C LYS A 97 16.09 2.85 -18.47
N SER A 98 16.50 3.80 -17.62
CA SER A 98 16.50 3.59 -16.16
C SER A 98 15.89 4.78 -15.43
N GLY A 99 15.07 4.48 -14.44
CA GLY A 99 14.49 5.44 -13.53
C GLY A 99 14.71 5.06 -12.06
N PHE A 100 14.79 6.07 -11.23
CA PHE A 100 14.96 5.95 -9.77
C PHE A 100 13.88 6.77 -9.06
N ALA A 101 13.41 6.29 -7.91
CA ALA A 101 12.54 7.05 -7.03
C ALA A 101 12.93 6.86 -5.57
N PHE A 102 12.75 7.93 -4.81
CA PHE A 102 12.73 7.91 -3.35
C PHE A 102 11.33 8.29 -2.88
N SER A 103 10.72 7.46 -2.05
CA SER A 103 9.39 7.69 -1.53
C SER A 103 9.39 7.62 -0.01
N PHE A 104 8.58 8.46 0.61
CA PHE A 104 8.28 8.50 2.04
C PHE A 104 6.79 8.36 2.24
N LEU A 105 6.41 7.59 3.25
CA LEU A 105 5.03 7.34 3.61
C LEU A 105 4.89 7.40 5.12
N ARG A 106 3.83 8.06 5.60
CA ARG A 106 3.47 8.15 7.01
C ARG A 106 1.98 7.84 7.18
N PHE A 107 1.68 6.91 8.07
CA PHE A 107 0.34 6.66 8.59
C PHE A 107 0.35 6.98 10.07
N GLY A 108 -0.58 7.80 10.55
CA GLY A 108 -0.55 8.24 11.93
C GLY A 108 -1.94 8.49 12.52
N VAL A 109 -2.06 8.18 13.80
CA VAL A 109 -3.21 8.53 14.65
C VAL A 109 -2.68 9.35 15.81
N ASP A 110 -3.22 10.55 15.97
CA ASP A 110 -2.84 11.47 17.03
C ASP A 110 -3.90 11.49 18.15
N ASN A 111 -3.52 12.03 19.31
CA ASN A 111 -4.42 12.24 20.44
C ASN A 111 -5.09 10.96 20.97
N ILE A 112 -4.36 9.84 21.01
CA ILE A 112 -4.82 8.60 21.61
C ILE A 112 -4.76 8.76 23.13
N PRO A 113 -5.87 8.60 23.89
CA PRO A 113 -5.85 8.74 25.33
C PRO A 113 -5.07 7.60 25.96
N ASN A 114 -4.10 7.95 26.80
CA ASN A 114 -3.39 7.03 27.67
C ASN A 114 -4.10 6.98 29.04
N THR A 115 -4.64 5.83 29.36
CA THR A 115 -5.38 5.59 30.60
C THR A 115 -4.63 4.67 31.56
N THR A 116 -3.35 4.43 31.35
CA THR A 116 -2.54 3.52 32.19
C THR A 116 -2.44 4.00 33.64
N GLU A 117 -2.53 5.32 33.88
CA GLU A 117 -2.47 5.94 35.21
C GLU A 117 -3.84 6.41 35.70
N LEU A 118 -4.93 6.03 35.02
CA LEU A 118 -6.29 6.45 35.35
C LEU A 118 -6.72 6.01 36.79
N ILE A 119 -6.26 4.83 37.21
CA ILE A 119 -6.62 4.23 38.50
C ILE A 119 -5.39 4.30 39.40
N ASP A 120 -5.54 4.90 40.60
CA ASP A 120 -4.48 4.96 41.59
C ASP A 120 -4.34 3.64 42.38
N ALA A 121 -3.29 3.54 43.19
CA ALA A 121 -3.02 2.36 44.02
C ALA A 121 -4.15 2.04 45.05
N GLN A 122 -5.04 2.99 45.30
CA GLN A 122 -6.21 2.86 46.22
C GLN A 122 -7.48 2.47 45.47
N GLY A 123 -7.41 2.36 44.12
CA GLY A 123 -8.54 2.02 43.27
C GLY A 123 -9.43 3.21 42.89
N ASN A 124 -9.03 4.45 43.16
CA ASN A 124 -9.78 5.64 42.79
C ASN A 124 -9.49 6.00 41.31
N VAL A 125 -10.55 6.40 40.62
CA VAL A 125 -10.46 6.88 39.22
C VAL A 125 -10.15 8.38 39.21
N ASN A 126 -9.04 8.77 38.55
CA ASN A 126 -8.65 10.17 38.41
C ASN A 126 -8.47 10.51 36.93
N TYR A 127 -9.45 11.19 36.33
CA TYR A 127 -9.46 11.59 34.92
C TYR A 127 -8.40 12.66 34.57
N ASP A 128 -7.89 13.41 35.56
CA ASP A 128 -6.83 14.41 35.32
C ASP A 128 -5.46 13.75 34.97
N ARG A 129 -5.35 12.44 35.17
CA ARG A 129 -4.17 11.65 34.81
C ARG A 129 -4.19 11.11 33.38
N ILE A 130 -5.24 11.40 32.61
CA ILE A 130 -5.27 11.03 31.20
C ILE A 130 -4.24 11.88 30.47
N SER A 131 -3.22 11.23 29.95
CA SER A 131 -2.28 11.81 29.00
C SER A 131 -2.64 11.38 27.57
N TYR A 132 -1.97 11.94 26.57
CA TYR A 132 -2.23 11.60 25.16
C TYR A 132 -0.93 11.22 24.47
N PHE A 133 -1.02 10.28 23.55
CA PHE A 133 0.11 9.88 22.70
C PHE A 133 -0.31 9.75 21.24
N SER A 134 0.66 9.56 20.34
CA SER A 134 0.44 9.29 18.92
C SER A 134 1.00 7.92 18.56
N ALA A 135 0.33 7.22 17.65
CA ALA A 135 0.86 6.05 16.97
C ALA A 135 1.20 6.42 15.53
N THR A 136 2.40 6.06 15.08
CA THR A 136 2.89 6.45 13.74
C THR A 136 3.68 5.31 13.11
N ASP A 137 3.28 4.95 11.89
CA ASP A 137 3.98 4.03 11.02
C ASP A 137 4.58 4.81 9.84
N MET A 138 5.87 4.64 9.58
CA MET A 138 6.60 5.30 8.51
C MET A 138 7.32 4.29 7.64
N ALA A 139 7.40 4.56 6.35
CA ALA A 139 8.21 3.78 5.42
C ALA A 139 8.97 4.68 4.45
N PHE A 140 10.20 4.27 4.17
CA PHE A 140 11.08 4.88 3.17
C PHE A 140 11.36 3.82 2.11
N LEU A 141 11.12 4.16 0.82
CA LEU A 141 11.33 3.26 -0.29
C LEU A 141 12.38 3.84 -1.23
N LEU A 142 13.38 3.04 -1.55
CA LEU A 142 14.35 3.29 -2.61
C LEU A 142 14.04 2.38 -3.77
N SER A 143 13.59 2.93 -4.89
CA SER A 143 13.08 2.17 -6.02
C SER A 143 13.88 2.43 -7.28
N TYR A 144 14.13 1.37 -8.04
CA TYR A 144 14.84 1.43 -9.32
C TYR A 144 14.12 0.58 -10.37
N GLY A 145 14.01 1.12 -11.57
CA GLY A 145 13.45 0.43 -12.74
C GLY A 145 14.39 0.49 -13.92
N ARG A 146 14.41 -0.58 -14.72
CA ARG A 146 15.22 -0.69 -15.93
C ARG A 146 14.47 -1.36 -17.06
N LYS A 147 14.50 -0.75 -18.24
CA LYS A 147 14.03 -1.29 -19.50
C LYS A 147 15.07 -2.28 -20.04
N LEU A 148 14.71 -3.55 -20.17
CA LEU A 148 15.58 -4.59 -20.74
C LEU A 148 15.52 -4.59 -22.26
N ASN A 149 14.32 -4.38 -22.82
CA ASN A 149 14.07 -4.19 -24.24
C ASN A 149 12.78 -3.36 -24.42
N ASP A 150 12.31 -3.17 -25.64
CA ASP A 150 11.14 -2.33 -25.94
C ASP A 150 9.83 -2.83 -25.32
N GLN A 151 9.77 -4.10 -24.94
CA GLN A 151 8.57 -4.73 -24.37
C GLN A 151 8.67 -5.01 -22.87
N LEU A 152 9.88 -5.24 -22.36
CA LEU A 152 10.10 -5.74 -21.00
C LEU A 152 10.89 -4.75 -20.17
N SER A 153 10.30 -4.34 -19.05
CA SER A 153 10.94 -3.60 -17.97
C SER A 153 10.92 -4.41 -16.69
N VAL A 154 11.94 -4.25 -15.87
CA VAL A 154 12.04 -4.84 -14.53
C VAL A 154 12.37 -3.78 -13.51
N GLY A 155 12.05 -4.03 -12.26
CA GLY A 155 12.35 -3.09 -11.18
C GLY A 155 12.33 -3.75 -9.82
N GLY A 156 12.74 -2.99 -8.83
CA GLY A 156 12.69 -3.40 -7.43
C GLY A 156 12.78 -2.22 -6.49
N SER A 157 12.36 -2.44 -5.25
CA SER A 157 12.42 -1.47 -4.16
C SER A 157 13.01 -2.10 -2.91
N ALA A 158 13.82 -1.34 -2.19
CA ALA A 158 14.19 -1.63 -0.82
C ALA A 158 13.34 -0.75 0.11
N LYS A 159 12.79 -1.34 1.17
CA LYS A 159 11.93 -0.66 2.16
C LYS A 159 12.60 -0.64 3.52
N ILE A 160 12.61 0.51 4.16
CA ILE A 160 12.94 0.67 5.58
C ILE A 160 11.67 1.14 6.28
N ILE A 161 11.30 0.47 7.35
CA ILE A 161 10.07 0.72 8.10
C ILE A 161 10.45 1.16 9.50
N ASN A 162 9.80 2.20 10.01
CA ASN A 162 9.87 2.62 11.38
C ASN A 162 8.45 2.76 11.92
N ARG A 163 8.18 2.09 13.04
CA ARG A 163 6.87 2.13 13.70
C ARG A 163 7.05 2.60 15.15
N LYS A 164 6.16 3.46 15.59
CA LYS A 164 6.18 4.00 16.96
C LYS A 164 4.76 4.03 17.51
N ALA A 165 4.60 3.50 18.75
CA ALA A 165 3.38 3.62 19.53
C ALA A 165 3.70 4.36 20.83
N GLY A 166 3.43 5.68 20.86
CA GLY A 166 3.81 6.55 21.98
C GLY A 166 5.31 6.43 22.30
N ASP A 167 5.61 6.42 23.58
CA ASP A 167 6.97 6.13 24.08
C ASP A 167 7.10 4.68 24.56
N PHE A 168 6.01 3.87 24.43
CA PHE A 168 5.98 2.49 24.92
C PHE A 168 6.63 1.49 23.98
N ALA A 169 6.57 1.70 22.66
CA ALA A 169 7.07 0.74 21.71
C ALA A 169 7.60 1.40 20.43
N THR A 170 8.69 0.85 19.93
CA THR A 170 9.26 1.20 18.63
C THR A 170 9.59 -0.06 17.86
N ALA A 171 9.48 -0.01 16.53
CA ALA A 171 9.95 -1.09 15.67
C ALA A 171 10.72 -0.55 14.47
N TRP A 172 11.69 -1.34 14.02
CA TRP A 172 12.38 -1.15 12.77
C TRP A 172 12.23 -2.39 11.91
N GLY A 173 12.02 -2.17 10.62
CA GLY A 173 11.81 -3.22 9.65
C GLY A 173 12.53 -2.98 8.33
N PHE A 174 12.69 -4.06 7.59
CA PHE A 174 13.28 -4.05 6.26
C PHE A 174 12.57 -5.05 5.35
N GLY A 175 12.44 -4.69 4.07
CA GLY A 175 11.85 -5.55 3.06
C GLY A 175 12.29 -5.19 1.65
N ILE A 176 12.04 -6.10 0.71
CA ILE A 176 12.34 -5.93 -0.71
C ILE A 176 11.11 -6.29 -1.53
N ASP A 177 10.85 -5.47 -2.57
CA ASP A 177 9.86 -5.74 -3.60
C ASP A 177 10.55 -5.90 -4.96
N LEU A 178 9.99 -6.74 -5.81
CA LEU A 178 10.44 -6.95 -7.19
C LEU A 178 9.26 -6.78 -8.15
N SER A 179 9.55 -6.34 -9.37
CA SER A 179 8.49 -6.13 -10.36
C SER A 179 8.96 -6.34 -11.79
N ALA A 180 8.01 -6.65 -12.66
CA ALA A 180 8.21 -6.73 -14.10
C ALA A 180 6.95 -6.21 -14.82
N THR A 181 7.15 -5.54 -15.95
CA THR A 181 6.09 -5.08 -16.83
C THR A 181 6.41 -5.51 -18.26
N TYR A 182 5.43 -6.12 -18.92
CA TYR A 182 5.51 -6.55 -20.30
C TYR A 182 4.43 -5.88 -21.15
N ALA A 183 4.85 -5.11 -22.16
CA ALA A 183 3.96 -4.40 -23.08
C ALA A 183 3.98 -5.06 -24.45
N LYS A 184 2.79 -5.39 -24.98
CA LYS A 184 2.64 -5.96 -26.34
C LYS A 184 1.38 -5.44 -26.99
N ASN A 185 1.53 -4.73 -28.09
CA ASN A 185 0.45 -4.03 -28.78
C ASN A 185 -0.24 -3.03 -27.81
N ASP A 186 -1.57 -3.15 -27.63
CA ASP A 186 -2.35 -2.32 -26.72
C ASP A 186 -2.52 -2.93 -25.33
N TRP A 187 -1.91 -4.08 -25.08
CA TRP A 187 -1.96 -4.76 -23.78
C TRP A 187 -0.70 -4.52 -22.97
N ILE A 188 -0.88 -4.31 -21.66
CA ILE A 188 0.20 -4.25 -20.69
C ILE A 188 -0.11 -5.28 -19.60
N PHE A 189 0.88 -6.11 -19.29
CA PHE A 189 0.85 -7.07 -18.21
C PHE A 189 1.91 -6.70 -17.19
N ALA A 190 1.62 -6.86 -15.92
CA ALA A 190 2.58 -6.62 -14.86
C ALA A 190 2.48 -7.69 -13.78
N ALA A 191 3.62 -7.96 -13.15
CA ALA A 191 3.71 -8.76 -11.94
C ALA A 191 4.56 -7.98 -10.92
N VAL A 192 4.03 -7.83 -9.72
CA VAL A 192 4.72 -7.21 -8.59
C VAL A 192 4.74 -8.20 -7.43
N ALA A 193 5.92 -8.63 -7.03
CA ALA A 193 6.12 -9.45 -5.85
C ALA A 193 6.54 -8.51 -4.70
N LYS A 194 5.62 -8.29 -3.76
CA LYS A 194 5.87 -7.50 -2.56
C LYS A 194 6.36 -8.40 -1.43
N ASP A 195 7.23 -7.84 -0.61
CA ASP A 195 7.73 -8.50 0.60
C ASP A 195 8.45 -9.83 0.32
N VAL A 196 9.21 -9.91 -0.79
CA VAL A 196 9.85 -11.17 -1.25
C VAL A 196 10.84 -11.76 -0.24
N THR A 197 11.36 -10.95 0.66
CA THR A 197 12.25 -11.37 1.76
C THR A 197 11.49 -11.64 3.06
N SER A 198 10.15 -11.64 3.05
CA SER A 198 9.30 -11.59 4.25
C SER A 198 9.68 -10.38 5.11
N THR A 199 9.14 -9.21 4.75
CA THR A 199 9.44 -7.96 5.48
C THR A 199 9.23 -8.15 6.97
N PHE A 200 10.27 -7.90 7.75
CA PHE A 200 10.25 -8.08 9.18
C PHE A 200 10.22 -6.74 9.91
N ASN A 201 9.63 -6.72 11.10
CA ASN A 201 9.74 -5.63 12.08
C ASN A 201 10.22 -6.21 13.40
N ILE A 202 11.22 -5.58 14.00
CA ILE A 202 11.72 -5.93 15.32
C ILE A 202 11.17 -4.90 16.30
N TRP A 203 10.26 -5.36 17.16
CA TRP A 203 9.64 -4.55 18.20
C TRP A 203 10.50 -4.51 19.46
N ASN A 204 10.64 -3.31 20.02
CA ASN A 204 11.27 -3.04 21.29
C ASN A 204 10.29 -2.25 22.16
N TYR A 205 9.96 -2.79 23.34
CA TYR A 205 9.03 -2.21 24.29
C TYR A 205 9.78 -1.51 25.42
N HIS A 206 9.32 -0.31 25.76
CA HIS A 206 9.87 0.55 26.81
C HIS A 206 8.76 0.85 27.82
N LEU A 207 8.55 -0.08 28.74
CA LEU A 207 7.51 0.06 29.76
C LEU A 207 8.11 0.65 31.04
N THR A 208 7.42 1.61 31.66
CA THR A 208 7.74 2.10 33.00
C THR A 208 7.29 1.11 34.06
N ASP A 209 7.82 1.21 35.27
CA ASP A 209 7.41 0.36 36.39
C ASP A 209 5.90 0.52 36.69
N GLU A 210 5.35 1.72 36.51
CA GLU A 210 3.93 2.01 36.66
C GLU A 210 3.07 1.28 35.64
N MET A 211 3.49 1.28 34.38
CA MET A 211 2.84 0.52 33.31
C MET A 211 2.88 -0.98 33.58
N ILE A 212 4.03 -1.50 34.01
CA ILE A 212 4.20 -2.92 34.35
C ILE A 212 3.24 -3.29 35.48
N ASN A 213 3.13 -2.47 36.54
CA ASN A 213 2.19 -2.69 37.63
C ASN A 213 0.73 -2.66 37.12
N THR A 214 0.38 -1.76 36.21
CA THR A 214 -0.97 -1.69 35.63
C THR A 214 -1.30 -2.96 34.88
N PHE A 215 -0.37 -3.52 34.09
CA PHE A 215 -0.56 -4.81 33.40
C PHE A 215 -0.85 -5.94 34.41
N TYR A 216 -0.09 -6.02 35.49
CA TYR A 216 -0.32 -7.03 36.56
C TYR A 216 -1.66 -6.85 37.25
N LEU A 217 -2.04 -5.61 37.61
CA LEU A 217 -3.30 -5.32 38.30
C LEU A 217 -4.53 -5.63 37.42
N THR A 218 -4.41 -5.45 36.12
CA THR A 218 -5.48 -5.71 35.14
C THR A 218 -5.49 -7.15 34.60
N GLY A 219 -4.53 -7.99 35.02
CA GLY A 219 -4.42 -9.38 34.59
C GLY A 219 -4.03 -9.56 33.11
N ASN A 220 -3.39 -8.57 32.55
CA ASN A 220 -2.88 -8.62 31.19
C ASN A 220 -1.43 -9.11 31.15
N ASP A 221 -1.08 -9.83 30.08
CA ASP A 221 0.30 -10.23 29.82
C ASP A 221 1.15 -9.03 29.41
N LEU A 222 2.40 -9.00 29.86
CA LEU A 222 3.36 -8.00 29.44
C LEU A 222 3.74 -8.23 27.97
N PRO A 223 3.73 -7.18 27.12
CA PRO A 223 4.24 -7.29 25.78
C PRO A 223 5.73 -7.62 25.81
N GLN A 224 6.15 -8.52 24.95
CA GLN A 224 7.53 -8.97 24.85
C GLN A 224 8.15 -8.47 23.55
N ASN A 225 9.44 -8.13 23.61
CA ASN A 225 10.22 -7.85 22.40
C ASN A 225 10.15 -9.03 21.44
N GLY A 226 9.91 -8.76 20.18
CA GLY A 226 9.70 -9.83 19.21
C GLY A 226 9.82 -9.38 17.76
N MET A 227 9.81 -10.36 16.89
CA MET A 227 9.84 -10.14 15.45
C MET A 227 8.47 -10.43 14.86
N GLU A 228 7.94 -9.45 14.13
CA GLU A 228 6.73 -9.53 13.33
C GLU A 228 7.13 -9.70 11.85
N LEU A 229 6.48 -10.61 11.14
CA LEU A 229 6.78 -10.88 9.73
C LEU A 229 5.56 -10.59 8.84
N THR A 230 5.80 -9.88 7.73
CA THR A 230 4.86 -9.75 6.63
C THR A 230 5.18 -10.80 5.57
N MET A 231 4.21 -11.66 5.28
CA MET A 231 4.40 -12.72 4.28
C MET A 231 4.41 -12.15 2.85
N PRO A 232 5.16 -12.78 1.93
CA PRO A 232 5.17 -12.36 0.54
C PRO A 232 3.78 -12.40 -0.10
N ARG A 233 3.51 -11.43 -0.97
CA ARG A 233 2.32 -11.41 -1.83
C ARG A 233 2.70 -11.07 -3.27
N VAL A 234 1.88 -11.51 -4.22
CA VAL A 234 2.07 -11.26 -5.63
C VAL A 234 0.84 -10.55 -6.19
N ILE A 235 1.05 -9.43 -6.88
CA ILE A 235 0.00 -8.72 -7.60
C ILE A 235 0.20 -8.97 -9.09
N LEU A 236 -0.81 -9.51 -9.75
CA LEU A 236 -0.83 -9.73 -11.19
C LEU A 236 -1.81 -8.76 -11.85
N GLY A 237 -1.36 -8.00 -12.81
CA GLY A 237 -2.16 -7.01 -13.51
C GLY A 237 -2.18 -7.19 -15.02
N ALA A 238 -3.32 -6.83 -15.60
CA ALA A 238 -3.48 -6.71 -17.05
C ALA A 238 -4.30 -5.47 -17.37
N SER A 239 -3.86 -4.69 -18.35
CA SER A 239 -4.62 -3.52 -18.80
C SER A 239 -4.63 -3.40 -20.32
N LYS A 240 -5.67 -2.67 -20.77
CA LYS A 240 -5.80 -2.30 -22.18
C LYS A 240 -6.24 -0.85 -22.29
N LYS A 241 -5.55 -0.09 -23.16
CA LYS A 241 -5.91 1.28 -23.48
C LYS A 241 -6.62 1.34 -24.83
N LEU A 242 -7.88 1.76 -24.82
CA LEU A 242 -8.71 1.92 -25.99
C LEU A 242 -8.70 3.39 -26.41
N LYS A 243 -8.31 3.68 -27.64
CA LYS A 243 -8.32 5.03 -28.23
C LYS A 243 -9.54 5.16 -29.13
N PHE A 244 -10.50 6.01 -28.76
CA PHE A 244 -11.73 6.22 -29.54
C PHE A 244 -11.59 7.37 -30.53
N LYS A 245 -10.95 8.45 -30.12
CA LYS A 245 -10.66 9.66 -30.92
C LYS A 245 -9.32 10.23 -30.52
N LYS A 246 -8.84 11.22 -31.25
CA LYS A 246 -7.56 11.89 -30.93
C LYS A 246 -7.50 12.38 -29.46
N ASP A 247 -8.64 12.79 -28.92
CA ASP A 247 -8.77 13.45 -27.63
C ASP A 247 -9.50 12.62 -26.56
N LEU A 248 -9.83 11.34 -26.85
CA LEU A 248 -10.55 10.48 -25.94
C LEU A 248 -9.94 9.09 -25.90
N SER A 249 -9.54 8.65 -24.73
CA SER A 249 -9.10 7.27 -24.50
C SER A 249 -9.68 6.71 -23.19
N VAL A 250 -9.85 5.40 -23.15
CA VAL A 250 -10.32 4.66 -21.99
C VAL A 250 -9.29 3.60 -21.66
N LEU A 251 -8.85 3.56 -20.42
CA LEU A 251 -8.02 2.51 -19.85
C LEU A 251 -8.90 1.62 -18.97
N ILE A 252 -8.77 0.32 -19.13
CA ILE A 252 -9.36 -0.70 -18.26
C ILE A 252 -8.21 -1.50 -17.70
N GLU A 253 -8.16 -1.66 -16.38
CA GLU A 253 -7.12 -2.42 -15.70
C GLU A 253 -7.73 -3.35 -14.66
N LEU A 254 -7.31 -4.63 -14.69
CA LEU A 254 -7.64 -5.65 -13.71
C LEU A 254 -6.37 -6.04 -12.97
N ASN A 255 -6.40 -5.97 -11.66
CA ASN A 255 -5.34 -6.47 -10.78
C ASN A 255 -5.88 -7.57 -9.88
N ASN A 256 -5.03 -8.55 -9.54
CA ASN A 256 -5.35 -9.61 -8.60
C ASN A 256 -4.25 -9.66 -7.54
N ASP A 257 -4.59 -9.35 -6.31
CA ASP A 257 -3.69 -9.46 -5.17
C ASP A 257 -3.76 -10.88 -4.62
N ILE A 258 -2.64 -11.60 -4.70
CA ILE A 258 -2.52 -13.00 -4.25
C ILE A 258 -1.68 -12.99 -2.99
N THR A 259 -2.29 -13.31 -1.85
CA THR A 259 -1.62 -13.44 -0.55
C THR A 259 -1.32 -14.89 -0.22
N THR A 260 -0.27 -15.12 0.57
CA THR A 260 0.27 -16.47 0.87
C THR A 260 0.18 -16.83 2.36
N ASP A 261 -0.55 -16.05 3.14
CA ASP A 261 -0.65 -16.15 4.59
C ASP A 261 -1.94 -16.83 5.08
N GLY A 262 -2.58 -17.58 4.18
CA GLY A 262 -3.79 -18.35 4.46
C GLY A 262 -5.08 -17.60 4.13
N ARG A 263 -6.17 -18.00 4.79
CA ARG A 263 -7.51 -17.48 4.48
C ARG A 263 -7.68 -16.03 4.90
N ARG A 264 -7.92 -15.16 3.91
CA ARG A 264 -8.36 -13.78 4.11
C ARG A 264 -9.83 -13.62 3.75
N ASN A 265 -10.50 -12.60 4.27
CA ASN A 265 -11.88 -12.26 3.91
C ASN A 265 -11.89 -11.47 2.59
N VAL A 266 -11.71 -12.17 1.49
CA VAL A 266 -11.68 -11.64 0.12
C VAL A 266 -12.54 -12.53 -0.78
N LEU A 267 -12.73 -12.15 -2.05
CA LEU A 267 -13.61 -12.86 -2.97
C LEU A 267 -13.28 -14.37 -3.09
N ILE A 268 -11.99 -14.69 -3.28
CA ILE A 268 -11.51 -16.08 -3.34
C ILE A 268 -10.67 -16.33 -2.09
N SER A 269 -11.31 -16.93 -1.08
CA SER A 269 -10.70 -17.21 0.21
C SER A 269 -10.34 -18.70 0.31
N SER A 270 -9.07 -19.03 0.31
CA SER A 270 -8.59 -20.40 0.46
C SER A 270 -7.28 -20.45 1.26
N ASP A 271 -6.77 -21.65 1.51
CA ASP A 271 -5.52 -21.89 2.21
C ASP A 271 -4.62 -22.75 1.31
N PRO A 272 -3.37 -22.34 1.03
CA PRO A 272 -2.63 -21.21 1.61
C PRO A 272 -2.84 -19.87 0.87
N PHE A 273 -3.56 -19.81 -0.24
CA PHE A 273 -3.64 -18.64 -1.10
C PHE A 273 -5.03 -18.00 -1.05
N SER A 274 -5.07 -16.68 -0.88
CA SER A 274 -6.30 -15.89 -1.05
C SER A 274 -6.11 -14.90 -2.18
N ILE A 275 -7.18 -14.61 -2.98
CA ILE A 275 -7.10 -13.72 -4.14
C ILE A 275 -8.17 -12.63 -4.01
N ASP A 276 -7.71 -11.38 -4.06
CA ASP A 276 -8.56 -10.19 -4.07
C ASP A 276 -8.46 -9.47 -5.43
N PRO A 277 -9.50 -9.56 -6.28
CA PRO A 277 -9.53 -8.90 -7.57
C PRO A 277 -9.97 -7.44 -7.44
N HIS A 278 -9.30 -6.56 -8.19
CA HIS A 278 -9.59 -5.13 -8.30
C HIS A 278 -9.76 -4.76 -9.76
N LEU A 279 -10.79 -4.00 -10.09
CA LEU A 279 -11.06 -3.49 -11.44
C LEU A 279 -11.08 -1.97 -11.44
N GLY A 280 -10.28 -1.36 -12.29
CA GLY A 280 -10.19 0.08 -12.48
C GLY A 280 -10.52 0.52 -13.90
N LEU A 281 -11.14 1.69 -14.02
CA LEU A 281 -11.47 2.37 -15.26
C LEU A 281 -10.98 3.81 -15.19
N GLU A 282 -10.28 4.28 -16.24
CA GLU A 282 -9.89 5.67 -16.41
C GLU A 282 -10.30 6.18 -17.79
N ILE A 283 -11.06 7.27 -17.83
CA ILE A 283 -11.43 8.01 -19.04
C ILE A 283 -10.55 9.24 -19.10
N ASN A 284 -9.75 9.35 -20.15
CA ASN A 284 -8.87 10.49 -20.41
C ASN A 284 -9.44 11.37 -21.53
N ILE A 285 -9.65 12.63 -21.23
CA ILE A 285 -10.21 13.65 -22.14
C ILE A 285 -9.11 14.70 -22.38
N LYS A 286 -8.61 14.76 -23.61
CA LYS A 286 -7.58 15.71 -24.10
C LYS A 286 -6.28 15.72 -23.31
N ASN A 287 -5.96 14.66 -22.54
CA ASN A 287 -4.86 14.61 -21.58
C ASN A 287 -4.91 15.76 -20.56
N ILE A 288 -6.09 16.30 -20.29
CA ILE A 288 -6.33 17.39 -19.34
C ILE A 288 -7.22 16.91 -18.20
N VAL A 289 -8.35 16.27 -18.53
CA VAL A 289 -9.33 15.80 -17.55
C VAL A 289 -9.34 14.27 -17.53
N TYR A 290 -9.30 13.71 -16.33
CA TYR A 290 -9.35 12.29 -16.08
C TYR A 290 -10.52 11.97 -15.17
N LEU A 291 -11.39 11.07 -15.58
CA LEU A 291 -12.47 10.52 -14.75
C LEU A 291 -12.15 9.07 -14.46
N ARG A 292 -12.28 8.68 -13.21
CA ARG A 292 -11.86 7.36 -12.74
C ARG A 292 -12.95 6.71 -11.91
N SER A 293 -13.03 5.40 -12.03
CA SER A 293 -13.83 4.60 -11.11
C SER A 293 -13.18 3.23 -10.92
N GLY A 294 -13.46 2.59 -9.79
CA GLY A 294 -12.94 1.26 -9.51
C GLY A 294 -13.84 0.51 -8.53
N ILE A 295 -13.68 -0.80 -8.55
CA ILE A 295 -14.34 -1.73 -7.63
C ILE A 295 -13.30 -2.71 -7.12
N GLY A 296 -13.28 -2.94 -5.82
CA GLY A 296 -12.40 -3.88 -5.14
C GLY A 296 -12.91 -4.19 -3.74
N ASN A 297 -12.07 -4.80 -2.93
CA ASN A 297 -12.35 -5.14 -1.53
C ASN A 297 -13.69 -5.88 -1.37
N ILE A 298 -13.86 -6.98 -2.13
CA ILE A 298 -15.07 -7.78 -2.09
C ILE A 298 -14.99 -8.73 -0.90
N GLN A 299 -15.80 -8.48 0.12
CA GLN A 299 -15.77 -9.21 1.39
C GLN A 299 -17.10 -9.91 1.68
N LYS A 300 -17.06 -10.93 2.55
CA LYS A 300 -18.26 -11.52 3.15
C LYS A 300 -18.42 -11.01 4.56
N THR A 301 -19.53 -10.33 4.83
CA THR A 301 -19.86 -9.81 6.16
C THR A 301 -21.22 -10.30 6.61
N PRO A 302 -21.44 -10.58 7.91
CA PRO A 302 -22.79 -10.85 8.40
C PRO A 302 -23.61 -9.56 8.40
N ASP A 303 -24.86 -9.64 7.90
CA ASP A 303 -25.83 -8.56 8.06
C ASP A 303 -26.38 -8.53 9.51
N LEU A 304 -27.29 -7.60 9.77
CA LEU A 304 -27.93 -7.47 11.10
C LEU A 304 -28.71 -8.71 11.54
N THR A 305 -29.06 -9.60 10.61
CA THR A 305 -29.74 -10.87 10.90
C THR A 305 -28.80 -12.04 11.06
N GLY A 306 -27.47 -11.82 10.90
CA GLY A 306 -26.43 -12.86 10.90
C GLY A 306 -26.27 -13.60 9.57
N LYS A 307 -26.99 -13.23 8.52
CA LYS A 307 -26.83 -13.79 7.18
C LYS A 307 -25.62 -13.20 6.49
N MET A 308 -24.76 -14.07 5.94
CA MET A 308 -23.58 -13.64 5.18
C MET A 308 -23.99 -12.98 3.86
N ILE A 309 -23.57 -11.75 3.67
CA ILE A 309 -23.75 -10.97 2.43
C ILE A 309 -22.37 -10.61 1.85
N TYR A 310 -22.34 -10.33 0.54
CA TYR A 310 -21.14 -9.76 -0.08
C TYR A 310 -21.22 -8.23 -0.01
N THR A 311 -20.15 -7.62 0.46
CA THR A 311 -19.92 -6.18 0.37
C THR A 311 -18.90 -5.90 -0.72
N ILE A 312 -19.04 -4.77 -1.40
CA ILE A 312 -18.11 -4.27 -2.40
C ILE A 312 -17.79 -2.82 -2.07
N GLN A 313 -16.61 -2.37 -2.45
CA GLN A 313 -16.13 -1.03 -2.19
C GLN A 313 -15.93 -0.29 -3.52
N PRO A 314 -16.93 0.49 -3.99
CA PRO A 314 -16.77 1.36 -5.13
C PRO A 314 -15.93 2.59 -4.77
N ASN A 315 -15.13 3.04 -5.72
CA ASN A 315 -14.30 4.23 -5.60
C ASN A 315 -14.47 5.09 -6.86
N ILE A 316 -14.35 6.39 -6.71
CA ILE A 316 -14.39 7.34 -7.83
C ILE A 316 -13.26 8.35 -7.71
N GLY A 317 -12.81 8.89 -8.84
CA GLY A 317 -11.74 9.88 -8.84
C GLY A 317 -11.85 10.83 -10.02
N ILE A 318 -11.27 12.00 -9.83
CA ILE A 318 -11.10 13.02 -10.87
C ILE A 318 -9.66 13.51 -10.87
N GLY A 319 -9.13 13.81 -12.05
CA GLY A 319 -7.80 14.40 -12.23
C GLY A 319 -7.84 15.54 -13.22
N LEU A 320 -7.03 16.55 -12.94
CA LEU A 320 -6.80 17.69 -13.82
C LEU A 320 -5.30 17.84 -14.03
N GLN A 321 -4.85 17.84 -15.29
CA GLN A 321 -3.42 17.99 -15.65
C GLN A 321 -3.24 19.21 -16.57
N ILE A 322 -2.50 20.21 -16.10
CA ILE A 322 -2.25 21.46 -16.83
C ILE A 322 -0.78 21.85 -16.65
N LYS A 323 -0.05 22.06 -17.77
CA LYS A 323 1.30 22.63 -17.80
C LYS A 323 2.29 22.00 -16.79
N GLY A 324 2.32 20.66 -16.73
CA GLY A 324 3.25 19.97 -15.83
C GLY A 324 2.76 19.81 -14.39
N ILE A 325 1.60 20.35 -14.02
CA ILE A 325 0.97 20.15 -12.71
C ILE A 325 -0.24 19.23 -12.89
N ALA A 326 -0.34 18.20 -12.07
CA ALA A 326 -1.54 17.37 -11.97
C ALA A 326 -2.12 17.47 -10.56
N LEU A 327 -3.40 17.83 -10.48
CA LEU A 327 -4.21 17.82 -9.26
C LEU A 327 -5.21 16.68 -9.37
N GLU A 328 -5.26 15.82 -8.37
CA GLU A 328 -6.12 14.65 -8.37
C GLU A 328 -6.86 14.52 -7.04
N TYR A 329 -8.10 14.07 -7.12
CA TYR A 329 -8.95 13.80 -5.97
C TYR A 329 -9.62 12.45 -6.15
N ALA A 330 -9.74 11.70 -5.06
CA ALA A 330 -10.54 10.48 -5.00
C ALA A 330 -11.41 10.45 -3.76
N LEU A 331 -12.62 9.93 -3.96
CA LEU A 331 -13.55 9.54 -2.93
C LEU A 331 -13.53 8.01 -2.86
N THR A 332 -13.11 7.48 -1.73
CA THR A 332 -12.91 6.04 -1.52
C THR A 332 -13.77 5.55 -0.36
N ASP A 333 -13.82 4.25 -0.16
CA ASP A 333 -14.58 3.61 0.93
C ASP A 333 -16.10 3.92 0.86
N ILE A 334 -16.64 4.14 -0.35
CA ILE A 334 -18.04 4.51 -0.53
C ILE A 334 -18.91 3.28 -0.24
N GLY A 335 -19.84 3.43 0.72
CA GLY A 335 -20.80 2.38 1.05
C GLY A 335 -20.26 1.30 1.99
N ASP A 336 -19.09 1.49 2.58
CA ASP A 336 -18.61 0.64 3.67
C ASP A 336 -19.55 0.77 4.89
N ALA A 337 -19.69 -0.33 5.64
CA ALA A 337 -20.47 -0.37 6.89
C ALA A 337 -19.77 0.36 8.06
N SER A 338 -18.68 1.08 7.80
CA SER A 338 -17.95 1.84 8.81
C SER A 338 -18.69 3.11 9.21
N VAL A 339 -18.36 3.66 10.38
CA VAL A 339 -18.92 4.91 10.88
C VAL A 339 -18.62 6.11 9.95
N ALA A 340 -17.48 6.04 9.22
CA ALA A 340 -17.13 7.01 8.18
C ALA A 340 -17.57 6.46 6.82
N LEU A 341 -18.54 7.14 6.20
CA LEU A 341 -19.16 6.71 4.94
C LEU A 341 -18.23 6.82 3.72
N TYR A 342 -17.12 7.53 3.83
CA TYR A 342 -16.13 7.72 2.76
C TYR A 342 -14.83 8.31 3.29
N SER A 343 -13.77 8.17 2.50
CA SER A 343 -12.47 8.78 2.75
C SER A 343 -12.09 9.71 1.59
N ASN A 344 -11.42 10.82 1.93
CA ASN A 344 -10.99 11.83 0.97
C ASN A 344 -9.49 11.71 0.71
N VAL A 345 -9.09 11.66 -0.55
CA VAL A 345 -7.69 11.58 -0.95
C VAL A 345 -7.36 12.66 -1.94
N PHE A 346 -6.32 13.43 -1.66
CA PHE A 346 -5.80 14.47 -2.53
C PHE A 346 -4.39 14.13 -2.96
N SER A 347 -4.08 14.33 -4.24
CA SER A 347 -2.72 14.18 -4.76
C SER A 347 -2.34 15.35 -5.65
N LEU A 348 -1.08 15.73 -5.56
CA LEU A 348 -0.48 16.78 -6.35
C LEU A 348 0.83 16.26 -6.95
N LYS A 349 1.00 16.43 -8.28
CA LYS A 349 2.22 16.04 -8.98
C LYS A 349 2.78 17.22 -9.77
N PHE A 350 4.10 17.36 -9.75
CA PHE A 350 4.85 18.35 -10.49
C PHE A 350 5.80 17.65 -11.45
N ASN A 351 5.69 17.96 -12.73
CA ASN A 351 6.61 17.53 -13.77
C ASN A 351 7.57 18.68 -14.05
N LEU A 352 8.83 18.51 -13.72
CA LEU A 352 9.88 19.47 -13.99
C LEU A 352 10.60 19.06 -15.28
N ASN A 353 10.78 20.03 -16.20
CA ASN A 353 11.33 19.78 -17.54
C ASN A 353 10.62 18.63 -18.26
N PRO A 354 9.32 18.75 -18.56
CA PRO A 354 8.64 17.75 -19.35
C PRO A 354 9.22 17.73 -20.77
N ASN A 355 9.68 16.57 -21.21
CA ASN A 355 10.13 16.31 -22.58
C ASN A 355 8.98 16.29 -23.57
#